data_a6637d0ad40ef53ea2b9a1f67f77e6e2
#
_entry.id   a6637d0ad40ef53ea2b9a1f67f77e6e2
#
_cell.length_a   1.000
_cell.length_b   1.000
_cell.length_c   1.000
_cell.angle_alpha   90.00
_cell.angle_beta   90.00
_cell.angle_gamma   90.00
#
_symmetry.space_group_name_H-M   'P 1'
#
loop_
_entity.id
_entity.type
_entity.pdbx_description
1 polymer ?
#
loop_
_entity_poly.entity_id
_entity_poly.type
_entity_poly.pdbx_seq_one_letter_code
_entity_poly.pdbx_strand_id
1 'polypeptide(L)'
;MSERLLSVLLQQAALLSAGIILLATLRPLLLKRLGAGGVYTAWVLVPALLLTPLLPRPPQEPLRVVLQAVRNSEAVAAPALPAPPPDQPVIWLALWLGGAALVAATAAWRQWRLARLGERLPAGSSPALVGLFKPRVALPVDFEQRFSPAERELILAHEQVHRDRLDNLWNLLACALTALHWWNPLAWLAARRLRADQELACDAAVLATRPDALADYTRALLSAHDLHHLGAPLASRWGTTHPLVERIAMLN
;
A
#
# COMPACT_ATOMS: atom_id res chain seq x y z
N MET A 1 -20.42 3.65 -23.44
CA MET A 1 -20.07 4.03 -22.05
C MET A 1 -19.06 3.06 -21.45
N SER A 2 -19.23 1.76 -21.60
CA SER A 2 -18.31 0.70 -21.13
C SER A 2 -16.89 0.81 -21.69
N GLU A 3 -16.71 1.13 -22.97
CA GLU A 3 -15.40 1.31 -23.60
C GLU A 3 -14.60 2.47 -22.98
N ARG A 4 -15.26 3.60 -22.68
CA ARG A 4 -14.63 4.73 -22.03
C ARG A 4 -14.17 4.39 -20.61
N LEU A 5 -15.00 3.66 -19.86
CA LEU A 5 -14.63 3.20 -18.52
C LEU A 5 -13.43 2.26 -18.58
N LEU A 6 -13.45 1.30 -19.50
CA LEU A 6 -12.33 0.36 -19.67
C LEU A 6 -11.03 1.08 -20.06
N SER A 7 -11.08 2.06 -20.97
CA SER A 7 -9.91 2.85 -21.36
C SER A 7 -9.35 3.66 -20.19
N VAL A 8 -10.21 4.27 -19.37
CA VAL A 8 -9.79 4.98 -18.15
C VAL A 8 -9.13 4.03 -17.16
N LEU A 9 -9.70 2.86 -16.93
CA LEU A 9 -9.15 1.86 -16.01
C LEU A 9 -7.78 1.35 -16.49
N LEU A 10 -7.60 1.12 -17.78
CA LEU A 10 -6.31 0.73 -18.35
C LEU A 10 -5.27 1.86 -18.25
N GLN A 11 -5.68 3.11 -18.50
CA GLN A 11 -4.82 4.27 -18.32
C GLN A 11 -4.37 4.40 -16.86
N GLN A 12 -5.29 4.27 -15.91
CA GLN A 12 -4.99 4.29 -14.48
C GLN A 12 -4.04 3.15 -14.07
N ALA A 13 -4.25 1.96 -14.62
CA ALA A 13 -3.36 0.82 -14.37
C ALA A 13 -1.94 1.05 -14.91
N ALA A 14 -1.80 1.69 -16.08
CA ALA A 14 -0.51 2.05 -16.65
C ALA A 14 0.21 3.11 -15.79
N LEU A 15 -0.50 4.17 -15.37
CA LEU A 15 0.04 5.21 -14.50
C LEU A 15 0.45 4.65 -13.14
N LEU A 16 -0.39 3.80 -12.54
CA LEU A 16 -0.09 3.10 -11.30
C LEU A 16 1.20 2.29 -11.44
N SER A 17 1.29 1.48 -12.49
CA SER A 17 2.46 0.63 -12.75
C SER A 17 3.74 1.46 -12.95
N ALA A 18 3.66 2.53 -13.73
CA ALA A 18 4.79 3.44 -13.96
C ALA A 18 5.26 4.10 -12.65
N GLY A 19 4.32 4.60 -11.83
CA GLY A 19 4.62 5.19 -10.53
C GLY A 19 5.27 4.21 -9.56
N ILE A 20 4.78 2.97 -9.52
CA ILE A 20 5.35 1.91 -8.66
C ILE A 20 6.77 1.54 -9.11
N ILE A 21 6.98 1.34 -10.40
CA ILE A 21 8.31 1.02 -10.96
C ILE A 21 9.28 2.16 -10.66
N LEU A 22 8.88 3.41 -10.92
CA LEU A 22 9.70 4.58 -10.65
C LEU A 22 10.10 4.65 -9.16
N LEU A 23 9.12 4.52 -8.27
CA LEU A 23 9.40 4.56 -6.83
C LEU A 23 10.28 3.39 -6.38
N ALA A 24 10.05 2.17 -6.89
CA ALA A 24 10.85 1.00 -6.57
C ALA A 24 12.31 1.16 -7.03
N THR A 25 12.54 1.73 -8.21
CA THR A 25 13.90 1.98 -8.74
C THR A 25 14.61 3.11 -7.99
N LEU A 26 13.88 4.13 -7.57
CA LEU A 26 14.45 5.27 -6.82
C LEU A 26 14.61 4.98 -5.31
N ARG A 27 13.92 3.97 -4.78
CA ARG A 27 13.92 3.65 -3.34
C ARG A 27 15.32 3.60 -2.70
N PRO A 28 16.33 2.91 -3.25
CA PRO A 28 17.66 2.86 -2.63
C PRO A 28 18.32 4.24 -2.56
N LEU A 29 18.12 5.08 -3.57
CA LEU A 29 18.62 6.45 -3.57
C LEU A 29 17.90 7.32 -2.54
N LEU A 30 16.56 7.18 -2.46
CA LEU A 30 15.74 7.90 -1.48
C LEU A 30 16.09 7.49 -0.06
N LEU A 31 16.30 6.20 0.22
CA LEU A 31 16.76 5.71 1.53
C LEU A 31 18.09 6.36 1.92
N LYS A 32 19.03 6.40 0.99
CA LYS A 32 20.36 6.98 1.25
C LYS A 32 20.33 8.50 1.47
N ARG A 33 19.42 9.22 0.82
CA ARG A 33 19.38 10.69 0.84
C ARG A 33 18.37 11.26 1.84
N LEU A 34 17.24 10.62 2.02
CA LEU A 34 16.10 11.11 2.80
C LEU A 34 15.76 10.22 4.01
N GLY A 35 16.43 9.07 4.14
CA GLY A 35 16.12 8.09 5.18
C GLY A 35 14.77 7.41 5.01
N ALA A 36 14.39 6.58 5.97
CA ALA A 36 13.16 5.77 5.94
C ALA A 36 11.89 6.63 5.89
N GLY A 37 11.83 7.72 6.65
CA GLY A 37 10.70 8.66 6.63
C GLY A 37 10.48 9.29 5.27
N GLY A 38 11.56 9.68 4.57
CA GLY A 38 11.48 10.26 3.22
C GLY A 38 10.98 9.26 2.18
N VAL A 39 11.42 8.01 2.26
CA VAL A 39 10.91 6.93 1.37
C VAL A 39 9.42 6.70 1.60
N TYR A 40 8.99 6.63 2.86
CA TYR A 40 7.57 6.48 3.16
C TYR A 40 6.75 7.66 2.62
N THR A 41 7.21 8.89 2.83
CA THR A 41 6.53 10.08 2.30
C THR A 41 6.44 10.07 0.77
N ALA A 42 7.44 9.52 0.08
CA ALA A 42 7.44 9.43 -1.38
C ALA A 42 6.28 8.57 -1.94
N TRP A 43 5.65 7.70 -1.15
CA TRP A 43 4.46 6.95 -1.55
C TRP A 43 3.25 7.85 -1.90
N VAL A 44 3.22 9.10 -1.42
CA VAL A 44 2.22 10.11 -1.82
C VAL A 44 2.22 10.34 -3.34
N LEU A 45 3.36 10.19 -3.99
CA LEU A 45 3.49 10.37 -5.44
C LEU A 45 2.63 9.39 -6.25
N VAL A 46 2.39 8.18 -5.73
CA VAL A 46 1.60 7.15 -6.43
C VAL A 46 0.14 7.60 -6.60
N PRO A 47 -0.63 7.91 -5.54
CA PRO A 47 -1.99 8.44 -5.73
C PRO A 47 -2.00 9.81 -6.40
N ALA A 48 -1.02 10.68 -6.19
CA ALA A 48 -0.93 11.96 -6.87
C ALA A 48 -0.81 11.78 -8.40
N LEU A 49 -0.02 10.80 -8.86
CA LEU A 49 0.10 10.46 -10.28
C LEU A 49 -1.24 9.99 -10.87
N LEU A 50 -2.04 9.25 -10.09
CA LEU A 50 -3.38 8.81 -10.53
C LEU A 50 -4.39 9.95 -10.67
N LEU A 51 -4.14 11.10 -10.06
CA LEU A 51 -4.97 12.30 -10.19
C LEU A 51 -4.61 13.14 -11.43
N THR A 52 -3.46 12.90 -12.07
CA THR A 52 -3.00 13.70 -13.22
C THR A 52 -3.97 13.73 -14.40
N PRO A 53 -4.74 12.66 -14.74
CA PRO A 53 -5.72 12.73 -15.82
C PRO A 53 -6.92 13.65 -15.54
N LEU A 54 -7.15 14.03 -14.27
CA LEU A 54 -8.21 14.94 -13.85
C LEU A 54 -7.80 16.41 -13.97
N LEU A 55 -6.50 16.69 -14.14
CA LEU A 55 -6.02 18.05 -14.32
C LEU A 55 -6.44 18.62 -15.70
N PRO A 56 -6.77 19.90 -15.78
CA PRO A 56 -7.06 20.57 -17.05
C PRO A 56 -5.88 20.39 -18.00
N ARG A 57 -6.15 19.84 -19.18
CA ARG A 57 -5.13 19.68 -20.20
C ARG A 57 -5.06 20.96 -21.05
N PRO A 58 -3.88 21.51 -21.30
CA PRO A 58 -3.76 22.59 -22.29
C PRO A 58 -4.23 22.10 -23.66
N PRO A 59 -4.83 22.97 -24.48
CA PRO A 59 -5.25 22.61 -25.83
C PRO A 59 -4.07 22.05 -26.64
N GLN A 60 -4.15 20.78 -27.02
CA GLN A 60 -3.07 20.07 -27.75
C GLN A 60 -3.30 20.17 -29.27
N GLU A 61 -3.50 21.36 -29.78
CA GLU A 61 -3.86 21.57 -31.18
C GLU A 61 -2.77 21.20 -32.21
N PRO A 62 -1.49 21.61 -32.09
CA PRO A 62 -0.56 21.40 -33.20
C PRO A 62 -0.13 19.95 -33.43
N LEU A 63 0.03 19.17 -32.36
CA LEU A 63 0.50 17.78 -32.50
C LEU A 63 -0.60 16.82 -32.99
N ARG A 64 -1.87 17.07 -32.62
CA ARG A 64 -3.01 16.30 -33.11
C ARG A 64 -3.23 16.47 -34.58
N VAL A 65 -3.10 17.67 -35.11
CA VAL A 65 -3.26 17.97 -36.55
C VAL A 65 -2.19 17.24 -37.35
N VAL A 66 -0.92 17.26 -36.93
CA VAL A 66 0.18 16.56 -37.61
C VAL A 66 0.00 15.04 -37.57
N LEU A 67 -0.33 14.46 -36.39
CA LEU A 67 -0.56 13.03 -36.29
C LEU A 67 -1.81 12.56 -37.07
N GLN A 68 -2.83 13.38 -37.14
CA GLN A 68 -4.03 13.08 -37.93
C GLN A 68 -3.77 13.21 -39.44
N ALA A 69 -2.95 14.16 -39.89
CA ALA A 69 -2.52 14.29 -41.25
C ALA A 69 -1.65 13.09 -41.67
N VAL A 70 -0.68 12.65 -40.84
CA VAL A 70 0.15 11.46 -41.08
C VAL A 70 -0.73 10.20 -41.13
N ARG A 71 -1.67 10.03 -40.22
CA ARG A 71 -2.61 8.89 -40.19
C ARG A 71 -3.55 8.86 -41.38
N ASN A 72 -3.97 10.02 -41.89
CA ASN A 72 -4.79 10.12 -43.10
C ASN A 72 -4.00 9.87 -44.39
N SER A 73 -2.70 10.15 -44.43
CA SER A 73 -1.83 9.84 -45.54
C SER A 73 -1.43 8.34 -45.59
N GLU A 74 -1.41 7.65 -44.47
CA GLU A 74 -1.15 6.21 -44.37
C GLU A 74 -2.43 5.35 -44.50
N ALA A 75 -3.60 5.98 -44.61
CA ALA A 75 -4.90 5.32 -44.72
C ALA A 75 -5.18 4.70 -46.11
N VAL A 76 -4.12 4.35 -46.85
CA VAL A 76 -4.29 3.44 -47.99
C VAL A 76 -4.40 2.02 -47.47
N ALA A 77 -5.67 1.64 -47.23
CA ALA A 77 -6.14 0.24 -47.20
C ALA A 77 -5.39 -0.75 -46.30
N ALA A 78 -5.34 -0.49 -44.98
CA ALA A 78 -5.28 -1.61 -44.07
C ALA A 78 -6.67 -2.27 -44.07
N PRO A 79 -6.81 -3.61 -44.22
CA PRO A 79 -8.09 -4.29 -44.10
C PRO A 79 -8.68 -3.97 -42.75
N ALA A 80 -9.91 -3.45 -42.73
CA ALA A 80 -10.63 -3.18 -41.48
C ALA A 80 -10.71 -4.48 -40.68
N LEU A 81 -10.01 -4.52 -39.55
CA LEU A 81 -10.20 -5.63 -38.61
C LEU A 81 -11.69 -5.67 -38.25
N PRO A 82 -12.32 -6.86 -38.22
CA PRO A 82 -13.73 -6.99 -37.88
C PRO A 82 -13.95 -6.31 -36.51
N ALA A 83 -14.97 -5.45 -36.45
CA ALA A 83 -15.35 -4.81 -35.19
C ALA A 83 -15.60 -5.89 -34.13
N PRO A 84 -15.07 -5.76 -32.90
CA PRO A 84 -15.33 -6.72 -31.86
C PRO A 84 -16.84 -6.79 -31.59
N PRO A 85 -17.39 -7.97 -31.27
CA PRO A 85 -18.81 -8.13 -30.96
C PRO A 85 -19.23 -7.14 -29.85
N PRO A 86 -20.46 -6.57 -29.95
CA PRO A 86 -20.87 -5.42 -29.12
C PRO A 86 -20.91 -5.69 -27.62
N ASP A 87 -20.96 -6.95 -27.20
CA ASP A 87 -21.07 -7.34 -25.78
C ASP A 87 -19.72 -7.54 -25.05
N GLN A 88 -18.59 -7.60 -25.77
CA GLN A 88 -17.28 -7.84 -25.16
C GLN A 88 -16.88 -6.81 -24.10
N PRO A 89 -17.07 -5.48 -24.30
CA PRO A 89 -16.71 -4.50 -23.29
C PRO A 89 -17.49 -4.65 -21.97
N VAL A 90 -18.73 -5.10 -22.04
CA VAL A 90 -19.59 -5.34 -20.86
C VAL A 90 -19.08 -6.55 -20.06
N ILE A 91 -18.71 -7.63 -20.75
CA ILE A 91 -18.17 -8.83 -20.11
C ILE A 91 -16.86 -8.51 -19.39
N TRP A 92 -15.94 -7.79 -20.04
CA TRP A 92 -14.66 -7.40 -19.43
C TRP A 92 -14.87 -6.50 -18.21
N LEU A 93 -15.80 -5.55 -18.28
CA LEU A 93 -16.14 -4.70 -17.14
C LEU A 93 -16.75 -5.50 -16.00
N ALA A 94 -17.65 -6.46 -16.30
CA ALA A 94 -18.26 -7.34 -15.30
C ALA A 94 -17.20 -8.22 -14.59
N LEU A 95 -16.27 -8.80 -15.35
CA LEU A 95 -15.15 -9.57 -14.80
C LEU A 95 -14.25 -8.71 -13.91
N TRP A 96 -13.95 -7.49 -14.36
CA TRP A 96 -13.14 -6.54 -13.56
C TRP A 96 -13.83 -6.20 -12.24
N LEU A 97 -15.09 -5.80 -12.29
CA LEU A 97 -15.85 -5.45 -11.09
C LEU A 97 -16.03 -6.66 -10.16
N GLY A 98 -16.26 -7.85 -10.72
CA GLY A 98 -16.37 -9.10 -9.95
C GLY A 98 -15.08 -9.41 -9.19
N GLY A 99 -13.93 -9.32 -9.84
CA GLY A 99 -12.63 -9.50 -9.20
C GLY A 99 -12.33 -8.43 -8.14
N ALA A 100 -12.64 -7.16 -8.44
CA ALA A 100 -12.49 -6.07 -7.47
C ALA A 100 -13.37 -6.28 -6.23
N ALA A 101 -14.63 -6.66 -6.44
CA ALA A 101 -15.56 -6.96 -5.35
C ALA A 101 -15.09 -8.15 -4.50
N LEU A 102 -14.57 -9.21 -5.11
CA LEU A 102 -14.04 -10.37 -4.41
C LEU A 102 -12.83 -9.98 -3.52
N VAL A 103 -11.88 -9.20 -4.05
CA VAL A 103 -10.72 -8.74 -3.28
C VAL A 103 -11.14 -7.81 -2.16
N ALA A 104 -12.04 -6.86 -2.42
CA ALA A 104 -12.57 -5.96 -1.40
C ALA A 104 -13.34 -6.72 -0.31
N ALA A 105 -14.18 -7.68 -0.67
CA ALA A 105 -14.94 -8.51 0.28
C ALA A 105 -14.02 -9.36 1.16
N THR A 106 -12.98 -9.98 0.59
CA THR A 106 -12.00 -10.75 1.37
C THR A 106 -11.20 -9.85 2.32
N ALA A 107 -10.83 -8.65 1.88
CA ALA A 107 -10.15 -7.66 2.73
C ALA A 107 -11.07 -7.18 3.87
N ALA A 108 -12.32 -6.86 3.58
CA ALA A 108 -13.32 -6.45 4.55
C ALA A 108 -13.61 -7.56 5.58
N TRP A 109 -13.73 -8.80 5.13
CA TRP A 109 -13.93 -9.96 6.01
C TRP A 109 -12.76 -10.17 6.98
N ARG A 110 -11.50 -10.07 6.49
CA ARG A 110 -10.30 -10.16 7.33
C ARG A 110 -10.27 -9.04 8.37
N GLN A 111 -10.59 -7.82 7.95
CA GLN A 111 -10.64 -6.66 8.84
C GLN A 111 -11.75 -6.82 9.90
N TRP A 112 -12.93 -7.29 9.51
CA TRP A 112 -14.02 -7.55 10.42
C TRP A 112 -13.68 -8.66 11.44
N ARG A 113 -12.99 -9.74 11.01
CA ARG A 113 -12.50 -10.77 11.95
C ARG A 113 -11.58 -10.17 13.01
N LEU A 114 -10.63 -9.31 12.62
CA LEU A 114 -9.75 -8.64 13.57
C LEU A 114 -10.56 -7.71 14.50
N ALA A 115 -11.48 -6.92 13.96
CA ALA A 115 -12.31 -6.00 14.75
C ALA A 115 -13.17 -6.73 15.79
N ARG A 116 -13.59 -7.97 15.52
CA ARG A 116 -14.33 -8.81 16.47
C ARG A 116 -13.51 -9.28 17.67
N LEU A 117 -12.19 -9.32 17.56
CA LEU A 117 -11.30 -9.64 18.69
C LEU A 117 -11.23 -8.49 19.70
N GLY A 118 -11.65 -7.28 19.30
CA GLY A 118 -11.62 -6.11 20.18
C GLY A 118 -10.19 -5.63 20.47
N GLU A 119 -9.98 -5.18 21.71
CA GLU A 119 -8.69 -4.65 22.16
C GLU A 119 -7.75 -5.75 22.72
N ARG A 120 -8.27 -6.97 22.92
CA ARG A 120 -7.50 -8.10 23.44
C ARG A 120 -7.25 -9.13 22.35
N LEU A 121 -5.99 -9.24 21.95
CA LEU A 121 -5.55 -10.21 20.95
C LEU A 121 -5.18 -11.54 21.63
N PRO A 122 -5.23 -12.67 20.89
CA PRO A 122 -4.76 -13.96 21.41
C PRO A 122 -3.31 -13.90 21.90
N ALA A 123 -2.95 -14.73 22.86
CA ALA A 123 -1.57 -14.89 23.31
C ALA A 123 -0.64 -15.22 22.14
N GLY A 124 0.59 -14.72 22.16
CA GLY A 124 1.56 -14.92 21.08
C GLY A 124 1.32 -14.04 19.83
N SER A 125 0.26 -13.21 19.79
CA SER A 125 0.06 -12.22 18.75
C SER A 125 1.02 -11.03 18.92
N SER A 126 1.21 -10.27 17.85
CA SER A 126 1.85 -8.97 17.93
C SER A 126 0.84 -7.89 18.33
N PRO A 127 1.24 -6.85 19.09
CA PRO A 127 0.45 -5.62 19.22
C PRO A 127 0.08 -5.07 17.84
N ALA A 128 -1.08 -4.42 17.75
CA ALA A 128 -1.58 -3.91 16.47
C ALA A 128 -2.42 -2.65 16.67
N LEU A 129 -2.29 -1.70 15.73
CA LEU A 129 -3.18 -0.55 15.65
C LEU A 129 -4.45 -0.92 14.88
N VAL A 130 -5.60 -0.98 15.54
CA VAL A 130 -6.88 -1.38 14.98
C VAL A 130 -7.85 -0.20 14.92
N GLY A 131 -8.60 -0.09 13.83
CA GLY A 131 -9.54 1.00 13.59
C GLY A 131 -9.04 1.99 12.56
N LEU A 132 -9.96 2.74 11.94
CA LEU A 132 -9.66 3.66 10.84
C LEU A 132 -9.65 5.12 11.30
N PHE A 133 -10.78 5.60 11.84
CA PHE A 133 -10.94 7.02 12.24
C PHE A 133 -10.58 7.28 13.71
N LYS A 134 -10.69 6.26 14.55
CA LYS A 134 -10.31 6.29 15.97
C LYS A 134 -9.48 5.05 16.25
N PRO A 135 -8.25 5.00 15.75
CA PRO A 135 -7.41 3.82 15.91
C PRO A 135 -7.05 3.61 17.39
N ARG A 136 -7.10 2.35 17.81
CA ARG A 136 -6.76 1.91 19.16
C ARG A 136 -5.69 0.84 19.11
N VAL A 137 -4.80 0.83 20.06
CA VAL A 137 -3.79 -0.22 20.18
C VAL A 137 -4.44 -1.44 20.81
N ALA A 138 -4.49 -2.53 20.07
CA ALA A 138 -4.92 -3.83 20.56
C ALA A 138 -3.69 -4.62 21.02
N LEU A 139 -3.73 -5.14 22.24
CA LEU A 139 -2.61 -5.83 22.88
C LEU A 139 -2.92 -7.31 23.07
N PRO A 140 -1.93 -8.20 22.93
CA PRO A 140 -2.10 -9.61 23.27
C PRO A 140 -2.28 -9.79 24.78
N VAL A 141 -3.00 -10.84 25.17
CA VAL A 141 -3.30 -11.09 26.59
C VAL A 141 -2.04 -11.40 27.43
N ASP A 142 -0.98 -11.84 26.80
CA ASP A 142 0.34 -12.13 27.40
C ASP A 142 1.33 -10.95 27.31
N PHE A 143 0.89 -9.76 26.89
CA PHE A 143 1.75 -8.60 26.62
C PHE A 143 2.65 -8.23 27.81
N GLU A 144 2.08 -8.17 29.01
CA GLU A 144 2.83 -7.79 30.22
C GLU A 144 3.83 -8.85 30.68
N GLN A 145 3.56 -10.12 30.39
CA GLN A 145 4.43 -11.25 30.76
C GLN A 145 5.55 -11.45 29.74
N ARG A 146 5.28 -11.12 28.48
CA ARG A 146 6.18 -11.35 27.34
C ARG A 146 7.22 -10.27 27.18
N PHE A 147 6.88 -9.03 27.53
CA PHE A 147 7.75 -7.87 27.34
C PHE A 147 8.09 -7.18 28.66
N SER A 148 9.36 -6.78 28.81
CA SER A 148 9.81 -5.95 29.93
C SER A 148 9.14 -4.56 29.90
N PRO A 149 9.12 -3.81 31.02
CA PRO A 149 8.56 -2.45 31.03
C PRO A 149 9.15 -1.53 29.95
N ALA A 150 10.48 -1.57 29.73
CA ALA A 150 11.15 -0.79 28.70
C ALA A 150 10.71 -1.18 27.30
N GLU A 151 10.64 -2.50 26.99
CA GLU A 151 10.18 -3.00 25.71
C GLU A 151 8.73 -2.62 25.44
N ARG A 152 7.84 -2.70 26.45
CA ARG A 152 6.43 -2.29 26.32
C ARG A 152 6.28 -0.81 25.96
N GLU A 153 7.07 0.05 26.59
CA GLU A 153 7.07 1.49 26.29
C GLU A 153 7.51 1.76 24.83
N LEU A 154 8.52 1.06 24.34
CA LEU A 154 9.01 1.18 22.97
C LEU A 154 7.98 0.67 21.93
N ILE A 155 7.33 -0.46 22.22
CA ILE A 155 6.24 -0.99 21.38
C ILE A 155 5.08 -0.01 21.30
N LEU A 156 4.63 0.53 22.43
CA LEU A 156 3.54 1.51 22.46
C LEU A 156 3.91 2.80 21.75
N ALA A 157 5.17 3.25 21.86
CA ALA A 157 5.67 4.41 21.13
C ALA A 157 5.64 4.18 19.61
N HIS A 158 5.99 2.97 19.14
CA HIS A 158 5.90 2.59 17.73
C HIS A 158 4.45 2.61 17.20
N GLU A 159 3.52 2.00 17.92
CA GLU A 159 2.09 2.02 17.56
C GLU A 159 1.52 3.45 17.58
N GLN A 160 2.04 4.31 18.47
CA GLN A 160 1.67 5.72 18.49
C GLN A 160 2.12 6.45 17.22
N VAL A 161 3.32 6.17 16.70
CA VAL A 161 3.80 6.75 15.43
C VAL A 161 2.88 6.36 14.28
N HIS A 162 2.46 5.11 14.17
CA HIS A 162 1.48 4.68 13.17
C HIS A 162 0.16 5.44 13.28
N ARG A 163 -0.31 5.67 14.51
CA ARG A 163 -1.54 6.41 14.78
C ARG A 163 -1.43 7.88 14.34
N ASP A 164 -0.35 8.54 14.70
CA ASP A 164 -0.14 9.96 14.42
C ASP A 164 0.05 10.22 12.93
N ARG A 165 0.56 9.24 12.18
CA ARG A 165 0.77 9.29 10.73
C ARG A 165 -0.43 8.80 9.93
N LEU A 166 -1.49 8.32 10.60
CA LEU A 166 -2.70 7.79 9.97
C LEU A 166 -2.41 6.62 9.02
N ASP A 167 -1.47 5.75 9.39
CA ASP A 167 -1.01 4.67 8.52
C ASP A 167 -2.13 3.70 8.12
N ASN A 168 -3.18 3.53 8.96
CA ASN A 168 -4.36 2.74 8.61
C ASN A 168 -5.16 3.32 7.44
N LEU A 169 -5.16 4.66 7.24
CA LEU A 169 -5.78 5.30 6.06
C LEU A 169 -4.95 5.03 4.80
N TRP A 170 -3.62 5.09 4.90
CA TRP A 170 -2.74 4.71 3.81
C TRP A 170 -2.90 3.24 3.41
N ASN A 171 -3.06 2.36 4.39
CA ASN A 171 -3.34 0.94 4.17
C ASN A 171 -4.72 0.72 3.51
N LEU A 172 -5.73 1.53 3.87
CA LEU A 172 -7.04 1.52 3.20
C LEU A 172 -6.91 1.93 1.73
N LEU A 173 -6.19 3.01 1.44
CA LEU A 173 -5.94 3.46 0.08
C LEU A 173 -5.21 2.39 -0.74
N ALA A 174 -4.16 1.79 -0.18
CA ALA A 174 -3.44 0.70 -0.83
C ALA A 174 -4.34 -0.51 -1.08
N CYS A 175 -5.22 -0.85 -0.13
CA CYS A 175 -6.20 -1.93 -0.27
C CYS A 175 -7.21 -1.63 -1.39
N ALA A 176 -7.73 -0.39 -1.46
CA ALA A 176 -8.65 0.04 -2.51
C ALA A 176 -7.99 0.01 -3.90
N LEU A 177 -6.77 0.51 -4.03
CA LEU A 177 -6.00 0.44 -5.28
C LEU A 177 -5.69 -1.00 -5.69
N THR A 178 -5.35 -1.86 -4.73
CA THR A 178 -5.14 -3.29 -4.99
C THR A 178 -6.43 -4.00 -5.42
N ALA A 179 -7.56 -3.68 -4.81
CA ALA A 179 -8.86 -4.23 -5.21
C ALA A 179 -9.25 -3.77 -6.61
N LEU A 180 -9.09 -2.47 -6.92
CA LEU A 180 -9.41 -1.91 -8.23
C LEU A 180 -8.51 -2.48 -9.33
N HIS A 181 -7.24 -2.73 -9.03
CA HIS A 181 -6.24 -3.27 -9.96
C HIS A 181 -5.83 -4.70 -9.57
N TRP A 182 -6.79 -5.52 -9.13
CA TRP A 182 -6.56 -6.86 -8.58
C TRP A 182 -5.75 -7.80 -9.48
N TRP A 183 -5.87 -7.64 -10.78
CA TRP A 183 -5.13 -8.40 -11.80
C TRP A 183 -3.68 -7.91 -12.00
N ASN A 184 -3.33 -6.71 -11.49
CA ASN A 184 -2.01 -6.13 -11.65
C ASN A 184 -1.08 -6.54 -10.49
N PRO A 185 -0.04 -7.36 -10.73
CA PRO A 185 0.86 -7.82 -9.66
C PRO A 185 1.64 -6.67 -9.00
N LEU A 186 1.86 -5.55 -9.72
CA LEU A 186 2.55 -4.39 -9.17
C LEU A 186 1.72 -3.70 -8.08
N ALA A 187 0.39 -3.71 -8.17
CA ALA A 187 -0.47 -3.17 -7.11
C ALA A 187 -0.29 -3.95 -5.79
N TRP A 188 -0.20 -5.26 -5.86
CA TRP A 188 0.08 -6.11 -4.70
C TRP A 188 1.48 -5.91 -4.14
N LEU A 189 2.48 -5.77 -5.02
CA LEU A 189 3.85 -5.46 -4.63
C LEU A 189 3.92 -4.10 -3.94
N ALA A 190 3.25 -3.08 -4.48
CA ALA A 190 3.18 -1.73 -3.90
C ALA A 190 2.57 -1.76 -2.50
N ALA A 191 1.44 -2.44 -2.30
CA ALA A 191 0.81 -2.56 -0.99
C ALA A 191 1.72 -3.25 0.06
N ARG A 192 2.54 -4.21 -0.36
CA ARG A 192 3.54 -4.85 0.51
C ARG A 192 4.69 -3.90 0.84
N ARG A 193 5.22 -3.22 -0.19
CA ARG A 193 6.36 -2.29 -0.03
C ARG A 193 5.98 -1.06 0.78
N LEU A 194 4.79 -0.51 0.58
CA LEU A 194 4.28 0.58 1.39
C LEU A 194 4.29 0.22 2.89
N ARG A 195 3.73 -0.94 3.26
CA ARG A 195 3.75 -1.39 4.67
C ARG A 195 5.15 -1.57 5.20
N ALA A 196 6.04 -2.08 4.37
CA ALA A 196 7.43 -2.21 4.70
C ALA A 196 8.10 -0.88 5.03
N ASP A 197 7.88 0.10 4.19
CA ASP A 197 8.43 1.43 4.38
C ASP A 197 7.77 2.17 5.55
N GLN A 198 6.49 1.85 5.87
CA GLN A 198 5.82 2.29 7.10
C GLN A 198 6.57 1.81 8.34
N GLU A 199 6.87 0.50 8.41
CA GLU A 199 7.59 -0.09 9.54
C GLU A 199 8.97 0.54 9.72
N LEU A 200 9.77 0.61 8.64
CA LEU A 200 11.10 1.22 8.69
C LEU A 200 11.04 2.69 9.15
N ALA A 201 10.05 3.43 8.69
CA ALA A 201 9.89 4.82 9.07
C ALA A 201 9.40 4.99 10.51
N CYS A 202 8.60 4.05 11.05
CA CYS A 202 8.21 4.02 12.46
C CYS A 202 9.39 3.67 13.35
N ASP A 203 10.17 2.65 12.98
CA ASP A 203 11.39 2.27 13.70
C ASP A 203 12.35 3.48 13.81
N ALA A 204 12.61 4.12 12.67
CA ALA A 204 13.50 5.29 12.63
C ALA A 204 12.96 6.45 13.48
N ALA A 205 11.65 6.70 13.50
CA ALA A 205 11.04 7.76 14.29
C ALA A 205 11.15 7.51 15.80
N VAL A 206 10.93 6.27 16.25
CA VAL A 206 11.06 5.90 17.68
C VAL A 206 12.52 6.06 18.13
N LEU A 207 13.47 5.51 17.36
CA LEU A 207 14.88 5.55 17.73
C LEU A 207 15.51 6.94 17.61
N ALA A 208 14.99 7.80 16.72
CA ALA A 208 15.42 9.21 16.68
C ALA A 208 15.13 9.96 17.97
N THR A 209 14.07 9.57 18.71
CA THR A 209 13.74 10.17 20.02
C THR A 209 14.39 9.45 21.21
N ARG A 210 14.86 8.21 21.00
CA ARG A 210 15.43 7.34 22.05
C ARG A 210 16.64 6.57 21.54
N PRO A 211 17.75 7.23 21.20
CA PRO A 211 18.90 6.60 20.56
C PRO A 211 19.54 5.50 21.44
N ASP A 212 19.49 5.65 22.77
CA ASP A 212 20.06 4.69 23.72
C ASP A 212 19.22 3.39 23.85
N ALA A 213 17.99 3.37 23.32
CA ALA A 213 17.07 2.23 23.44
C ALA A 213 17.25 1.16 22.33
N LEU A 214 18.26 1.28 21.47
CA LEU A 214 18.45 0.38 20.32
C LEU A 214 18.49 -1.11 20.72
N ALA A 215 19.19 -1.44 21.81
CA ALA A 215 19.30 -2.84 22.26
C ALA A 215 17.96 -3.41 22.73
N ASP A 216 17.19 -2.63 23.52
CA ASP A 216 15.88 -3.03 24.01
C ASP A 216 14.86 -3.08 22.87
N TYR A 217 14.93 -2.13 21.91
CA TYR A 217 14.09 -2.12 20.71
C TYR A 217 14.32 -3.36 19.84
N THR A 218 15.59 -3.70 19.59
CA THR A 218 15.95 -4.91 18.83
C THR A 218 15.44 -6.18 19.53
N ARG A 219 15.59 -6.24 20.86
CA ARG A 219 15.08 -7.37 21.64
C ARG A 219 13.55 -7.47 21.57
N ALA A 220 12.85 -6.33 21.69
CA ALA A 220 11.40 -6.28 21.54
C ALA A 220 10.96 -6.75 20.14
N LEU A 221 11.65 -6.35 19.08
CA LEU A 221 11.39 -6.82 17.71
C LEU A 221 11.55 -8.34 17.57
N LEU A 222 12.62 -8.90 18.12
CA LEU A 222 12.88 -10.34 18.10
C LEU A 222 11.84 -11.13 18.91
N SER A 223 11.43 -10.61 20.06
CA SER A 223 10.43 -11.24 20.94
C SER A 223 9.02 -11.13 20.38
N ALA A 224 8.76 -10.15 19.51
CA ALA A 224 7.44 -9.89 18.93
C ALA A 224 7.12 -10.74 17.70
N HIS A 225 7.99 -11.70 17.34
CA HIS A 225 7.73 -12.56 16.19
C HIS A 225 6.39 -13.25 16.32
N ASP A 226 5.49 -12.95 15.40
CA ASP A 226 4.08 -13.30 15.45
C ASP A 226 3.87 -14.78 15.13
N LEU A 227 3.40 -15.53 16.10
CA LEU A 227 3.00 -16.92 15.94
C LEU A 227 1.62 -17.06 15.27
N HIS A 228 0.82 -15.98 15.26
CA HIS A 228 -0.55 -15.98 14.75
C HIS A 228 -0.79 -14.89 13.70
N HIS A 229 -0.74 -15.25 12.43
CA HIS A 229 -1.02 -14.34 11.31
C HIS A 229 -2.52 -14.03 11.22
N LEU A 230 -2.97 -12.94 11.85
CA LEU A 230 -4.36 -12.49 11.77
C LEU A 230 -4.70 -11.80 10.43
N GLY A 231 -3.70 -11.46 9.63
CA GLY A 231 -3.82 -11.10 8.21
C GLY A 231 -4.74 -9.92 7.86
N ALA A 232 -5.01 -8.99 8.79
CA ALA A 232 -5.89 -7.86 8.53
C ALA A 232 -5.21 -6.79 7.66
N PRO A 233 -5.83 -6.35 6.56
CA PRO A 233 -5.18 -5.51 5.56
C PRO A 233 -4.99 -4.05 5.99
N LEU A 234 -5.78 -3.54 6.94
CA LEU A 234 -5.73 -2.14 7.37
C LEU A 234 -4.93 -1.94 8.67
N ALA A 235 -4.73 -2.97 9.47
CA ALA A 235 -4.00 -2.85 10.72
C ALA A 235 -2.49 -2.82 10.46
N SER A 236 -1.78 -1.83 11.00
CA SER A 236 -0.35 -1.91 11.21
C SER A 236 -0.06 -2.87 12.35
N ARG A 237 1.02 -3.62 12.28
CA ARG A 237 1.31 -4.69 13.23
C ARG A 237 2.81 -4.79 13.47
N TRP A 238 3.18 -4.70 14.73
CA TRP A 238 4.53 -4.97 15.19
C TRP A 238 4.94 -6.41 14.86
N GLY A 239 6.00 -6.62 14.12
CA GLY A 239 6.55 -7.98 13.90
C GLY A 239 5.98 -8.77 12.72
N THR A 240 5.20 -8.20 11.80
CA THR A 240 4.73 -8.92 10.60
C THR A 240 5.64 -8.78 9.39
N THR A 241 5.89 -9.89 8.72
CA THR A 241 6.20 -10.13 7.29
C THR A 241 7.26 -9.29 6.59
N HIS A 242 7.83 -8.27 7.18
CA HIS A 242 9.03 -7.66 6.63
C HIS A 242 10.25 -8.44 7.14
N PRO A 243 11.25 -8.67 6.29
CA PRO A 243 12.44 -9.34 6.79
C PRO A 243 12.94 -8.53 7.99
N LEU A 244 12.80 -9.10 9.17
CA LEU A 244 13.33 -8.58 10.44
C LEU A 244 14.79 -8.14 10.26
N VAL A 245 15.49 -8.83 9.36
CA VAL A 245 16.84 -8.53 8.90
C VAL A 245 16.94 -7.12 8.29
N GLU A 246 15.99 -6.68 7.43
CA GLU A 246 16.04 -5.33 6.85
C GLU A 246 15.78 -4.26 7.90
N ARG A 247 14.82 -4.49 8.83
CA ARG A 247 14.55 -3.59 9.95
C ARG A 247 15.77 -3.44 10.84
N ILE A 248 16.40 -4.54 11.26
CA ILE A 248 17.60 -4.51 12.12
C ILE A 248 18.82 -3.92 11.37
N ALA A 249 18.99 -4.25 10.07
CA ALA A 249 20.10 -3.71 9.29
C ALA A 249 20.01 -2.19 9.07
N MET A 250 18.82 -1.63 9.09
CA MET A 250 18.60 -0.18 8.96
C MET A 250 18.77 0.58 10.29
N LEU A 251 18.87 -0.14 11.42
CA LEU A 251 19.06 0.45 12.76
C LEU A 251 20.56 0.60 13.13
N ASN A 252 21.46 -0.05 12.40
CA ASN A 252 22.91 0.04 12.54
C ASN A 252 23.48 1.01 11.51
#